data_09a06fe27a1d7419c42906757f6119ac
#
_entry.id   09a06fe27a1d7419c42906757f6119ac
#
_cell.length_a   1.000
_cell.length_b   1.000
_cell.length_c   1.000
_cell.angle_alpha   90.00
_cell.angle_beta   90.00
_cell.angle_gamma   90.00
#
_symmetry.space_group_name_H-M   'P 1'
#
loop_
_entity.id
_entity.type
_entity.pdbx_description
1 polymer ?
#
loop_
_entity_poly.entity_id
_entity_poly.type
_entity_poly.pdbx_seq_one_letter_code
_entity_poly.pdbx_strand_id
1 'polypeptide(L)'
;SERKIPLAASHSVATWTAENGAYTESNPTFGQTQIDAFKLTDLVKVSTELLQDNMFDLESYIAQEFARAFGIAEEQAFCVGTGTGQPTGIFTANGGQVGGTANSATAITVDNVLDLVYSLKSPYRRNAVFLMNDATVSLLRKLKDSNGAYLWQPSVQAGQPDRLIGYPIYTSPYVPAVAADAFVIAFGDYKNYWIADRQGRTVQRLNELYSTNGQVGFIATERVDGKVILAEGIKLLKMAAGS
;
A
#
# COMPACT_ATOMS: atom_id res chain seq x y z
N SER A 1 11.27 -5.99 -19.14
CA SER A 1 12.06 -4.79 -19.51
C SER A 1 11.70 -3.68 -18.53
N GLU A 2 12.68 -3.21 -17.84
CA GLU A 2 12.65 -2.10 -16.90
C GLU A 2 12.14 -0.83 -17.56
N ARG A 3 11.22 -0.12 -16.93
CA ARG A 3 10.83 1.22 -17.34
C ARG A 3 11.42 2.23 -16.37
N LYS A 4 12.24 3.11 -16.89
CA LYS A 4 12.79 4.25 -16.16
C LYS A 4 11.81 5.41 -16.25
N ILE A 5 11.33 5.87 -15.13
CA ILE A 5 10.42 7.02 -15.04
C ILE A 5 11.23 8.19 -14.54
N PRO A 6 11.35 9.28 -15.31
CA PRO A 6 12.01 10.49 -14.84
C PRO A 6 11.15 11.11 -13.73
N LEU A 7 11.77 11.39 -12.61
CA LEU A 7 11.17 12.07 -11.47
C LEU A 7 11.89 13.39 -11.23
N ALA A 8 11.13 14.45 -10.95
CA ALA A 8 11.75 15.67 -10.45
C ALA A 8 12.21 15.41 -9.00
N ALA A 9 13.53 15.24 -8.82
CA ALA A 9 14.12 15.06 -7.50
C ALA A 9 14.14 16.37 -6.70
N SER A 10 14.22 17.52 -7.42
CA SER A 10 14.01 18.84 -6.83
C SER A 10 13.28 19.74 -7.82
N HIS A 11 12.50 20.68 -7.28
CA HIS A 11 11.84 21.71 -8.06
C HIS A 11 12.70 22.98 -8.10
N SER A 12 12.57 23.77 -9.18
CA SER A 12 13.16 25.10 -9.21
C SER A 12 12.53 25.98 -8.12
N VAL A 13 13.36 26.80 -7.49
CA VAL A 13 12.95 27.74 -6.47
C VAL A 13 12.98 29.15 -7.06
N ALA A 14 11.83 29.84 -7.03
CA ALA A 14 11.78 31.24 -7.42
C ALA A 14 12.36 32.11 -6.29
N THR A 15 13.26 33.05 -6.64
CA THR A 15 13.87 33.99 -5.72
C THR A 15 13.43 35.43 -6.04
N TRP A 16 13.17 36.23 -5.01
CA TRP A 16 12.91 37.65 -5.17
C TRP A 16 14.23 38.37 -5.47
N THR A 17 14.28 39.07 -6.58
CA THR A 17 15.47 39.82 -7.01
C THR A 17 15.14 41.30 -7.00
N ALA A 18 16.05 42.12 -6.45
CA ALA A 18 15.90 43.57 -6.48
C ALA A 18 16.01 44.13 -7.93
N GLU A 19 15.49 45.32 -8.16
CA GLU A 19 15.61 45.99 -9.43
C GLU A 19 17.11 46.15 -9.82
N ASN A 20 17.48 45.70 -11.01
CA ASN A 20 18.86 45.57 -11.49
C ASN A 20 19.75 44.52 -10.79
N GLY A 21 19.15 43.61 -9.98
CA GLY A 21 19.89 42.50 -9.40
C GLY A 21 20.11 41.33 -10.38
N ALA A 22 21.20 40.56 -10.17
CA ALA A 22 21.48 39.37 -10.97
C ALA A 22 20.47 38.26 -10.67
N TYR A 23 20.01 37.57 -11.70
CA TYR A 23 19.13 36.42 -11.56
C TYR A 23 19.89 35.23 -10.96
N THR A 24 19.27 34.59 -9.94
CA THR A 24 19.81 33.37 -9.34
C THR A 24 19.32 32.16 -10.15
N GLU A 25 20.23 31.39 -10.70
CA GLU A 25 19.91 30.17 -11.41
C GLU A 25 19.46 29.07 -10.45
N SER A 26 18.35 28.44 -10.74
CA SER A 26 17.82 27.31 -9.98
C SER A 26 17.45 26.19 -10.96
N ASN A 27 18.28 25.16 -11.02
CA ASN A 27 18.09 24.03 -11.91
C ASN A 27 17.36 22.89 -11.19
N PRO A 28 16.21 22.40 -11.71
CA PRO A 28 15.58 21.21 -11.18
C PRO A 28 16.48 19.99 -11.45
N THR A 29 16.63 19.13 -10.46
CA THR A 29 17.34 17.86 -10.64
C THR A 29 16.33 16.75 -10.95
N PHE A 30 16.65 15.92 -11.92
CA PHE A 30 15.83 14.79 -12.31
C PHE A 30 16.45 13.49 -11.76
N GLY A 31 15.69 12.77 -10.95
CA GLY A 31 15.98 11.40 -10.58
C GLY A 31 15.31 10.43 -11.55
N GLN A 32 15.73 9.19 -11.56
CA GLN A 32 15.07 8.11 -12.27
C GLN A 32 14.61 7.07 -11.26
N THR A 33 13.32 6.77 -11.25
CA THR A 33 12.79 5.62 -10.52
C THR A 33 12.49 4.52 -11.52
N GLN A 34 12.98 3.33 -11.22
CA GLN A 34 12.78 2.14 -12.03
C GLN A 34 11.58 1.39 -11.48
N ILE A 35 10.64 1.06 -12.37
CA ILE A 35 9.52 0.15 -12.09
C ILE A 35 9.73 -1.08 -12.97
N ASP A 36 9.71 -2.25 -12.35
CA ASP A 36 9.85 -3.55 -12.98
C ASP A 36 8.47 -4.17 -13.32
N ALA A 37 8.43 -5.45 -13.56
CA ALA A 37 7.21 -6.21 -13.74
C ALA A 37 7.46 -7.63 -13.22
N PHE A 38 7.16 -7.84 -11.95
CA PHE A 38 7.28 -9.15 -11.30
C PHE A 38 6.15 -10.06 -11.74
N LYS A 39 6.47 -11.34 -11.94
CA LYS A 39 5.48 -12.32 -12.39
C LYS A 39 4.79 -12.95 -11.19
N LEU A 40 3.48 -12.77 -11.08
CA LEU A 40 2.61 -13.49 -10.16
C LEU A 40 1.94 -14.63 -10.90
N THR A 41 1.90 -15.83 -10.30
CA THR A 41 1.35 -17.04 -10.92
C THR A 41 0.60 -17.87 -9.91
N ASP A 42 -0.49 -18.48 -10.35
CA ASP A 42 -1.21 -19.49 -9.58
C ASP A 42 -1.57 -20.67 -10.51
N LEU A 43 -1.56 -21.88 -9.98
CA LEU A 43 -1.85 -23.12 -10.71
C LEU A 43 -2.81 -23.99 -9.92
N VAL A 44 -3.99 -24.21 -10.47
CA VAL A 44 -5.02 -25.11 -9.93
C VAL A 44 -5.16 -26.32 -10.83
N LYS A 45 -5.24 -27.51 -10.24
CA LYS A 45 -5.49 -28.79 -10.94
C LYS A 45 -6.85 -29.34 -10.52
N VAL A 46 -7.62 -29.78 -11.50
CA VAL A 46 -8.97 -30.33 -11.30
C VAL A 46 -9.07 -31.66 -12.02
N SER A 47 -9.77 -32.67 -11.46
CA SER A 47 -10.00 -33.92 -12.16
C SER A 47 -10.94 -33.74 -13.35
N THR A 48 -10.72 -34.50 -14.41
CA THR A 48 -11.54 -34.48 -15.61
C THR A 48 -13.00 -34.89 -15.29
N GLU A 49 -13.16 -35.83 -14.37
CA GLU A 49 -14.48 -36.30 -13.89
C GLU A 49 -15.26 -35.16 -13.23
N LEU A 50 -14.61 -34.39 -12.34
CA LEU A 50 -15.24 -33.24 -11.69
C LEU A 50 -15.67 -32.17 -12.71
N LEU A 51 -14.88 -31.97 -13.78
CA LEU A 51 -15.23 -31.02 -14.84
C LEU A 51 -16.41 -31.49 -15.67
N GLN A 52 -16.58 -32.82 -15.86
CA GLN A 52 -17.67 -33.39 -16.66
C GLN A 52 -18.99 -33.55 -15.88
N ASP A 53 -18.90 -33.93 -14.61
CA ASP A 53 -20.06 -34.20 -13.76
C ASP A 53 -20.58 -32.96 -13.01
N ASN A 54 -19.97 -31.81 -13.24
CA ASN A 54 -20.30 -30.60 -12.50
C ASN A 54 -21.59 -29.94 -13.02
N MET A 55 -22.51 -29.73 -12.08
CA MET A 55 -23.77 -28.97 -12.31
C MET A 55 -23.55 -27.44 -12.31
N PHE A 56 -22.35 -26.97 -11.92
CA PHE A 56 -21.99 -25.57 -11.83
C PHE A 56 -20.89 -25.24 -12.84
N ASP A 57 -20.81 -23.99 -13.26
CA ASP A 57 -19.71 -23.50 -14.11
C ASP A 57 -18.39 -23.41 -13.30
N LEU A 58 -17.67 -24.55 -13.23
CA LEU A 58 -16.44 -24.69 -12.48
C LEU A 58 -15.32 -23.79 -13.05
N GLU A 59 -15.30 -23.54 -14.35
CA GLU A 59 -14.29 -22.67 -14.97
C GLU A 59 -14.46 -21.23 -14.50
N SER A 60 -15.69 -20.73 -14.42
CA SER A 60 -15.99 -19.40 -13.86
C SER A 60 -15.64 -19.32 -12.37
N TYR A 61 -15.88 -20.38 -11.60
CA TYR A 61 -15.48 -20.44 -10.19
C TYR A 61 -13.97 -20.37 -10.02
N ILE A 62 -13.20 -21.13 -10.80
CA ILE A 62 -11.74 -21.11 -10.78
C ILE A 62 -11.20 -19.71 -11.15
N ALA A 63 -11.82 -19.06 -12.16
CA ALA A 63 -11.42 -17.71 -12.53
C ALA A 63 -11.65 -16.69 -11.38
N GLN A 64 -12.75 -16.82 -10.63
CA GLN A 64 -13.01 -15.99 -9.45
C GLN A 64 -12.03 -16.27 -8.32
N GLU A 65 -11.67 -17.53 -8.08
CA GLU A 65 -10.64 -17.89 -7.08
C GLU A 65 -9.26 -17.33 -7.44
N PHE A 66 -8.86 -17.38 -8.72
CA PHE A 66 -7.64 -16.73 -9.17
C PHE A 66 -7.69 -15.21 -8.96
N ALA A 67 -8.79 -14.57 -9.28
CA ALA A 67 -8.95 -13.12 -9.06
C ALA A 67 -8.82 -12.76 -7.57
N ARG A 68 -9.41 -13.59 -6.69
CA ARG A 68 -9.31 -13.43 -5.24
C ARG A 68 -7.88 -13.65 -4.74
N ALA A 69 -7.23 -14.73 -5.18
CA ALA A 69 -5.87 -15.07 -4.77
C ALA A 69 -4.86 -13.99 -5.20
N PHE A 70 -4.99 -13.48 -6.43
CA PHE A 70 -4.15 -12.41 -6.93
C PHE A 70 -4.38 -11.10 -6.18
N GLY A 71 -5.64 -10.70 -5.94
CA GLY A 71 -5.94 -9.50 -5.17
C GLY A 71 -5.36 -9.55 -3.75
N ILE A 72 -5.41 -10.71 -3.09
CA ILE A 72 -4.79 -10.93 -1.77
C ILE A 72 -3.27 -10.78 -1.84
N ALA A 73 -2.62 -11.45 -2.81
CA ALA A 73 -1.17 -11.41 -2.96
C ALA A 73 -0.66 -10.01 -3.32
N GLU A 74 -1.38 -9.30 -4.19
CA GLU A 74 -1.08 -7.91 -4.54
C GLU A 74 -1.23 -6.96 -3.35
N GLU A 75 -2.34 -7.04 -2.62
CA GLU A 75 -2.58 -6.21 -1.44
C GLU A 75 -1.47 -6.41 -0.40
N GLN A 76 -1.12 -7.67 -0.12
CA GLN A 76 -0.02 -7.99 0.78
C GLN A 76 1.30 -7.41 0.29
N ALA A 77 1.62 -7.56 -1.00
CA ALA A 77 2.86 -7.05 -1.58
C ALA A 77 2.90 -5.51 -1.56
N PHE A 78 1.79 -4.82 -1.85
CA PHE A 78 1.71 -3.37 -1.80
C PHE A 78 1.79 -2.82 -0.37
N CYS A 79 1.38 -3.58 0.63
CA CYS A 79 1.55 -3.20 2.03
C CYS A 79 2.98 -3.44 2.53
N VAL A 80 3.50 -4.66 2.40
CA VAL A 80 4.74 -5.10 3.09
C VAL A 80 5.78 -5.77 2.19
N GLY A 81 5.59 -5.73 0.87
CA GLY A 81 6.52 -6.35 -0.08
C GLY A 81 7.93 -5.78 -0.01
N THR A 82 8.91 -6.63 -0.19
CA THR A 82 10.34 -6.29 0.00
C THR A 82 10.97 -5.53 -1.18
N GLY A 83 10.31 -5.51 -2.35
CA GLY A 83 10.88 -4.96 -3.59
C GLY A 83 11.86 -5.91 -4.31
N THR A 84 12.01 -7.14 -3.82
CA THR A 84 12.86 -8.16 -4.46
C THR A 84 11.99 -9.34 -4.88
N GLY A 85 11.82 -9.53 -6.20
CA GLY A 85 10.92 -10.54 -6.74
C GLY A 85 9.42 -10.23 -6.58
N GLN A 86 9.09 -9.13 -5.97
CA GLN A 86 7.74 -8.64 -5.68
C GLN A 86 7.74 -7.11 -5.54
N PRO A 87 6.58 -6.44 -5.59
CA PRO A 87 6.45 -4.99 -5.39
C PRO A 87 7.09 -4.48 -4.10
N THR A 88 7.43 -3.19 -4.07
CA THR A 88 7.88 -2.53 -2.84
C THR A 88 6.69 -2.04 -2.05
N GLY A 89 6.51 -2.57 -0.85
CA GLY A 89 5.41 -2.21 0.04
C GLY A 89 5.58 -0.83 0.68
N ILE A 90 4.45 -0.21 1.01
CA ILE A 90 4.39 1.12 1.65
C ILE A 90 4.99 1.07 3.06
N PHE A 91 4.70 0.00 3.83
CA PHE A 91 5.13 -0.18 5.22
C PHE A 91 6.53 -0.83 5.31
N THR A 92 7.44 -0.40 4.45
CA THR A 92 8.83 -0.86 4.43
C THR A 92 9.79 0.33 4.51
N ALA A 93 11.05 0.06 4.79
CA ALA A 93 12.08 1.10 4.84
C ALA A 93 12.27 1.83 3.50
N ASN A 94 11.93 1.18 2.39
CA ASN A 94 11.99 1.72 1.03
C ASN A 94 10.63 2.25 0.52
N GLY A 95 9.61 2.22 1.39
CA GLY A 95 8.26 2.69 1.11
C GLY A 95 8.09 4.17 1.44
N GLY A 96 7.13 4.48 2.31
CA GLY A 96 6.92 5.83 2.79
C GLY A 96 8.08 6.35 3.67
N GLN A 97 8.13 7.66 3.86
CA GLN A 97 9.11 8.29 4.74
C GLN A 97 8.63 8.25 6.20
N VAL A 98 9.52 7.96 7.15
CA VAL A 98 9.19 8.04 8.58
C VAL A 98 8.79 9.48 8.92
N GLY A 99 7.56 9.66 9.39
CA GLY A 99 7.00 10.94 9.80
C GLY A 99 6.98 11.13 11.32
N GLY A 100 6.98 10.04 12.06
CA GLY A 100 7.03 10.03 13.52
C GLY A 100 7.47 8.67 14.05
N THR A 101 7.99 8.67 15.26
CA THR A 101 8.29 7.45 16.00
C THR A 101 7.49 7.48 17.31
N ALA A 102 6.74 6.43 17.59
CA ALA A 102 6.01 6.31 18.84
C ALA A 102 7.01 6.17 20.02
N ASN A 103 6.64 6.68 21.17
CA ASN A 103 7.46 6.61 22.39
C ASN A 103 7.43 5.22 23.05
N SER A 104 6.57 4.33 22.58
CA SER A 104 6.36 2.97 23.10
C SER A 104 6.37 1.96 21.96
N ALA A 105 6.82 0.74 22.27
CA ALA A 105 6.76 -0.39 21.35
C ALA A 105 5.34 -1.01 21.20
N THR A 106 4.45 -0.71 22.16
CA THR A 106 3.13 -1.37 22.27
C THR A 106 1.95 -0.41 22.35
N ALA A 107 2.19 0.89 22.53
CA ALA A 107 1.13 1.88 22.71
C ALA A 107 1.31 3.07 21.76
N ILE A 108 0.21 3.54 21.20
CA ILE A 108 0.13 4.73 20.37
C ILE A 108 -0.66 5.79 21.14
N THR A 109 -0.17 7.02 21.17
CA THR A 109 -0.86 8.17 21.77
C THR A 109 -1.49 9.04 20.68
N VAL A 110 -2.42 9.92 21.07
CA VAL A 110 -3.00 10.91 20.15
C VAL A 110 -1.92 11.85 19.61
N ASP A 111 -0.95 12.22 20.46
CA ASP A 111 0.16 13.08 20.06
C ASP A 111 1.00 12.45 18.93
N ASN A 112 1.26 11.13 18.99
CA ASN A 112 1.95 10.44 17.91
C ASN A 112 1.21 10.54 16.57
N VAL A 113 -0.12 10.48 16.60
CA VAL A 113 -0.96 10.63 15.38
C VAL A 113 -0.95 12.08 14.89
N LEU A 114 -1.01 13.06 15.80
CA LEU A 114 -0.92 14.48 15.46
C LEU A 114 0.44 14.80 14.85
N ASP A 115 1.53 14.34 15.45
CA ASP A 115 2.89 14.52 14.93
C ASP A 115 3.01 13.93 13.52
N LEU A 116 2.44 12.73 13.29
CA LEU A 116 2.42 12.11 11.98
C LEU A 116 1.68 13.00 10.94
N VAL A 117 0.50 13.53 11.29
CA VAL A 117 -0.28 14.41 10.39
C VAL A 117 0.49 15.68 10.06
N TYR A 118 1.11 16.32 11.07
CA TYR A 118 1.84 17.56 10.84
C TYR A 118 3.22 17.37 10.23
N SER A 119 3.78 16.17 10.26
CA SER A 119 5.01 15.83 9.52
C SER A 119 4.82 15.87 7.99
N LEU A 120 3.58 15.69 7.52
CA LEU A 120 3.26 15.79 6.11
C LEU A 120 3.08 17.25 5.69
N LYS A 121 3.74 17.67 4.60
CA LYS A 121 3.62 19.02 4.06
C LYS A 121 2.17 19.34 3.65
N SER A 122 1.73 20.59 3.88
CA SER A 122 0.36 21.05 3.62
C SER A 122 -0.20 20.71 2.22
N PRO A 123 0.56 20.81 1.12
CA PRO A 123 0.06 20.47 -0.22
C PRO A 123 -0.43 19.02 -0.34
N TYR A 124 0.25 18.07 0.32
CA TYR A 124 -0.10 16.64 0.27
C TYR A 124 -1.26 16.29 1.21
N ARG A 125 -1.50 17.10 2.26
CA ARG A 125 -2.59 16.85 3.23
C ARG A 125 -4.00 16.96 2.64
N ARG A 126 -4.18 17.66 1.53
CA ARG A 126 -5.51 17.85 0.90
C ARG A 126 -6.21 16.54 0.53
N ASN A 127 -5.44 15.58 0.02
CA ASN A 127 -5.95 14.27 -0.43
C ASN A 127 -5.40 13.13 0.44
N ALA A 128 -4.86 13.46 1.60
CA ALA A 128 -4.27 12.48 2.47
C ALA A 128 -5.34 11.61 3.13
N VAL A 129 -5.02 10.34 3.27
CA VAL A 129 -5.83 9.36 3.98
C VAL A 129 -4.95 8.52 4.90
N PHE A 130 -5.55 7.95 5.93
CA PHE A 130 -4.89 6.98 6.78
C PHE A 130 -5.05 5.57 6.22
N LEU A 131 -3.99 4.78 6.29
CA LEU A 131 -4.00 3.35 6.06
C LEU A 131 -3.38 2.65 7.27
N MET A 132 -4.10 1.70 7.87
CA MET A 132 -3.64 0.99 9.06
C MET A 132 -4.34 -0.36 9.21
N ASN A 133 -3.87 -1.18 10.14
CA ASN A 133 -4.52 -2.43 10.49
C ASN A 133 -5.78 -2.16 11.35
N ASP A 134 -6.79 -3.00 11.21
CA ASP A 134 -8.03 -2.90 11.98
C ASP A 134 -7.79 -3.01 13.50
N ALA A 135 -6.83 -3.83 13.92
CA ALA A 135 -6.39 -3.90 15.31
C ALA A 135 -5.83 -2.55 15.82
N THR A 136 -5.10 -1.81 14.97
CA THR A 136 -4.60 -0.47 15.29
C THR A 136 -5.74 0.54 15.42
N VAL A 137 -6.75 0.48 14.54
CA VAL A 137 -7.97 1.30 14.66
C VAL A 137 -8.66 1.03 16.01
N SER A 138 -8.80 -0.25 16.40
CA SER A 138 -9.40 -0.62 17.68
C SER A 138 -8.62 -0.04 18.88
N LEU A 139 -7.28 -0.03 18.81
CA LEU A 139 -6.46 0.59 19.86
C LEU A 139 -6.68 2.11 19.94
N LEU A 140 -6.70 2.80 18.79
CA LEU A 140 -6.93 4.25 18.74
C LEU A 140 -8.32 4.62 19.25
N ARG A 141 -9.34 3.82 18.96
CA ARG A 141 -10.71 4.02 19.47
C ARG A 141 -10.82 3.89 20.98
N LYS A 142 -9.95 3.10 21.61
CA LYS A 142 -9.94 2.89 23.07
C LYS A 142 -9.18 3.97 23.84
N LEU A 143 -8.56 4.93 23.13
CA LEU A 143 -7.89 6.05 23.79
C LEU A 143 -8.90 6.93 24.52
N LYS A 144 -8.58 7.22 25.78
CA LYS A 144 -9.42 8.03 26.68
C LYS A 144 -8.64 9.24 27.17
N ASP A 145 -9.36 10.31 27.49
CA ASP A 145 -8.82 11.45 28.20
C ASP A 145 -8.62 11.16 29.70
N SER A 146 -8.12 12.14 30.43
CA SER A 146 -7.93 12.08 31.88
C SER A 146 -9.23 11.87 32.67
N ASN A 147 -10.38 12.16 32.06
CA ASN A 147 -11.71 12.01 32.65
C ASN A 147 -12.39 10.69 32.27
N GLY A 148 -11.70 9.83 31.47
CA GLY A 148 -12.22 8.55 31.02
C GLY A 148 -13.15 8.62 29.80
N ALA A 149 -13.32 9.79 29.18
CA ALA A 149 -14.06 9.92 27.92
C ALA A 149 -13.23 9.47 26.73
N TYR A 150 -13.87 8.81 25.76
CA TYR A 150 -13.19 8.42 24.53
C TYR A 150 -12.83 9.65 23.69
N LEU A 151 -11.55 9.76 23.33
CA LEU A 151 -11.02 10.87 22.55
C LEU A 151 -11.51 10.87 21.10
N TRP A 152 -11.78 9.69 20.54
CA TRP A 152 -12.29 9.55 19.19
C TRP A 152 -13.72 9.03 19.18
N GLN A 153 -14.62 9.82 18.60
CA GLN A 153 -15.99 9.41 18.34
C GLN A 153 -16.12 9.04 16.86
N PRO A 154 -16.53 7.79 16.55
CA PRO A 154 -16.74 7.38 15.16
C PRO A 154 -17.89 8.16 14.52
N SER A 155 -17.82 8.30 13.19
CA SER A 155 -18.97 8.86 12.44
C SER A 155 -20.17 7.93 12.56
N VAL A 156 -21.29 8.47 13.02
CA VAL A 156 -22.57 7.73 13.14
C VAL A 156 -23.34 7.72 11.82
N GLN A 157 -22.83 8.41 10.78
CA GLN A 157 -23.47 8.45 9.46
C GLN A 157 -23.14 7.20 8.65
N ALA A 158 -24.16 6.42 8.33
CA ALA A 158 -24.04 5.26 7.45
C ALA A 158 -23.49 5.65 6.07
N GLY A 159 -22.51 4.92 5.57
CA GLY A 159 -21.94 5.10 4.22
C GLY A 159 -20.76 6.08 4.11
N GLN A 160 -20.32 6.72 5.20
CA GLN A 160 -19.08 7.49 5.21
C GLN A 160 -17.95 6.72 5.90
N PRO A 161 -16.73 6.70 5.34
CA PRO A 161 -15.59 6.11 6.02
C PRO A 161 -15.34 6.83 7.35
N ASP A 162 -14.90 6.08 8.35
CA ASP A 162 -14.48 6.64 9.62
C ASP A 162 -13.39 7.70 9.41
N ARG A 163 -13.44 8.76 10.19
CA ARG A 163 -12.49 9.86 10.10
C ARG A 163 -11.70 10.01 11.39
N LEU A 164 -10.38 10.09 11.26
CA LEU A 164 -9.47 10.44 12.34
C LEU A 164 -8.87 11.81 12.06
N ILE A 165 -9.05 12.76 12.98
CA ILE A 165 -8.57 14.16 12.81
C ILE A 165 -9.06 14.79 11.48
N GLY A 166 -10.28 14.45 11.06
CA GLY A 166 -10.87 14.97 9.81
C GLY A 166 -10.48 14.23 8.52
N TYR A 167 -9.55 13.28 8.56
CA TYR A 167 -9.11 12.49 7.41
C TYR A 167 -9.74 11.11 7.38
N PRO A 168 -10.07 10.57 6.19
CA PRO A 168 -10.65 9.24 6.07
C PRO A 168 -9.64 8.16 6.43
N ILE A 169 -10.14 7.04 6.96
CA ILE A 169 -9.34 5.86 7.32
C ILE A 169 -9.72 4.72 6.38
N TYR A 170 -8.69 4.03 5.91
CA TYR A 170 -8.81 2.74 5.23
C TYR A 170 -8.07 1.69 6.04
N THR A 171 -8.61 0.48 6.07
CA THR A 171 -8.00 -0.63 6.80
C THR A 171 -7.59 -1.73 5.84
N SER A 172 -6.47 -2.40 6.16
CA SER A 172 -6.03 -3.60 5.48
C SER A 172 -5.49 -4.60 6.51
N PRO A 173 -5.83 -5.88 6.39
CA PRO A 173 -5.34 -6.93 7.29
C PRO A 173 -3.83 -7.18 7.13
N TYR A 174 -3.23 -6.76 6.01
CA TYR A 174 -1.81 -6.97 5.69
C TYR A 174 -0.91 -5.86 6.19
N VAL A 175 -1.48 -4.75 6.69
CA VAL A 175 -0.68 -3.73 7.40
C VAL A 175 -0.22 -4.32 8.73
N PRO A 176 1.06 -4.13 9.12
CA PRO A 176 1.56 -4.63 10.38
C PRO A 176 0.75 -4.11 11.57
N ALA A 177 0.40 -5.01 12.48
CA ALA A 177 -0.16 -4.64 13.77
C ALA A 177 0.90 -3.98 14.66
N VAL A 178 0.47 -3.36 15.75
CA VAL A 178 1.36 -2.70 16.71
C VAL A 178 2.35 -3.70 17.29
N ALA A 179 3.63 -3.52 16.96
CA ALA A 179 4.76 -4.31 17.44
C ALA A 179 6.03 -3.45 17.44
N ALA A 180 7.04 -3.85 18.18
CA ALA A 180 8.32 -3.16 18.22
C ALA A 180 8.93 -2.99 16.82
N ASP A 181 9.50 -1.83 16.53
CA ASP A 181 10.13 -1.44 15.25
C ASP A 181 9.21 -1.48 14.02
N ALA A 182 7.93 -1.85 14.17
CA ALA A 182 6.98 -1.96 13.07
C ALA A 182 6.49 -0.59 12.58
N PHE A 183 6.24 -0.50 11.28
CA PHE A 183 5.48 0.60 10.67
C PHE A 183 3.99 0.25 10.74
N VAL A 184 3.21 1.02 11.50
CA VAL A 184 1.83 0.63 11.86
C VAL A 184 0.75 1.52 11.27
N ILE A 185 1.08 2.75 10.94
CA ILE A 185 0.17 3.73 10.33
C ILE A 185 0.89 4.40 9.17
N ALA A 186 0.24 4.47 8.02
CA ALA A 186 0.66 5.32 6.92
C ALA A 186 -0.35 6.45 6.74
N PHE A 187 0.13 7.67 6.55
CA PHE A 187 -0.68 8.85 6.29
C PHE A 187 -0.10 9.63 5.11
N GLY A 188 -0.89 9.85 4.08
CA GLY A 188 -0.42 10.56 2.91
C GLY A 188 -1.35 10.52 1.70
N ASP A 189 -0.88 11.12 0.60
CA ASP A 189 -1.54 11.07 -0.70
C ASP A 189 -1.01 9.85 -1.50
N TYR A 190 -1.84 8.81 -1.60
CA TYR A 190 -1.50 7.55 -2.26
C TYR A 190 -1.39 7.65 -3.79
N LYS A 191 -1.67 8.80 -4.39
CA LYS A 191 -1.30 9.08 -5.79
C LYS A 191 0.21 9.00 -6.02
N ASN A 192 0.99 9.11 -4.95
CA ASN A 192 2.44 8.95 -4.98
C ASN A 192 2.91 7.48 -4.92
N TYR A 193 2.00 6.53 -4.79
CA TYR A 193 2.26 5.10 -4.97
C TYR A 193 1.78 4.68 -6.35
N TRP A 194 2.67 4.24 -7.20
CA TRP A 194 2.36 3.84 -8.56
C TRP A 194 2.36 2.33 -8.70
N ILE A 195 1.33 1.83 -9.36
CA ILE A 195 1.20 0.42 -9.71
C ILE A 195 1.36 0.32 -11.22
N ALA A 196 2.28 -0.54 -11.66
CA ALA A 196 2.51 -0.82 -13.06
C ALA A 196 2.02 -2.24 -13.37
N ASP A 197 0.90 -2.35 -14.06
CA ASP A 197 0.42 -3.60 -14.63
C ASP A 197 0.94 -3.74 -16.06
N ARG A 198 1.48 -4.92 -16.39
CA ARG A 198 2.00 -5.24 -17.71
C ARG A 198 1.31 -6.47 -18.27
N GLN A 199 0.60 -6.30 -19.36
CA GLN A 199 -0.09 -7.33 -20.16
C GLN A 199 -1.41 -7.86 -19.58
N GLY A 200 -1.89 -7.34 -18.43
CA GLY A 200 -3.11 -7.81 -17.80
C GLY A 200 -3.03 -9.26 -17.31
N ARG A 201 -4.11 -9.73 -16.71
CA ARG A 201 -4.26 -11.10 -16.21
C ARG A 201 -4.60 -12.04 -17.34
N THR A 202 -3.92 -13.19 -17.40
CA THR A 202 -4.20 -14.24 -18.37
C THR A 202 -4.49 -15.54 -17.65
N VAL A 203 -5.55 -16.24 -18.08
CA VAL A 203 -5.86 -17.60 -17.60
C VAL A 203 -5.73 -18.55 -18.78
N GLN A 204 -4.96 -19.62 -18.60
CA GLN A 204 -4.73 -20.64 -19.61
C GLN A 204 -5.12 -22.01 -19.07
N ARG A 205 -5.89 -22.74 -19.85
CA ARG A 205 -6.24 -24.15 -19.59
C ARG A 205 -5.16 -25.06 -20.18
N LEU A 206 -4.66 -26.00 -19.37
CA LEU A 206 -3.63 -26.98 -19.71
C LEU A 206 -4.27 -28.37 -19.82
N ASN A 207 -4.66 -28.77 -21.01
CA ASN A 207 -5.37 -30.05 -21.23
C ASN A 207 -4.42 -31.24 -21.28
N GLU A 208 -3.18 -31.06 -21.76
CA GLU A 208 -2.27 -32.16 -22.06
C GLU A 208 -1.30 -32.48 -20.94
N LEU A 209 -0.84 -31.47 -20.20
CA LEU A 209 0.26 -31.59 -19.22
C LEU A 209 -0.06 -32.58 -18.08
N TYR A 210 -1.31 -32.72 -17.70
CA TYR A 210 -1.78 -33.57 -16.60
C TYR A 210 -2.74 -34.67 -17.05
N SER A 211 -2.86 -34.92 -18.36
CA SER A 211 -3.77 -35.91 -18.93
C SER A 211 -3.49 -37.34 -18.45
N THR A 212 -2.22 -37.67 -18.20
CA THR A 212 -1.80 -38.98 -17.66
C THR A 212 -2.36 -39.26 -16.26
N ASN A 213 -2.74 -38.23 -15.53
CA ASN A 213 -3.31 -38.34 -14.17
C ASN A 213 -4.83 -38.06 -14.15
N GLY A 214 -5.47 -37.99 -15.31
CA GLY A 214 -6.90 -37.67 -15.42
C GLY A 214 -7.23 -36.24 -14.89
N GLN A 215 -6.30 -35.30 -15.02
CA GLN A 215 -6.45 -33.95 -14.52
C GLN A 215 -6.29 -32.89 -15.63
N VAL A 216 -6.96 -31.77 -15.46
CA VAL A 216 -6.79 -30.55 -16.25
C VAL A 216 -6.21 -29.47 -15.35
N GLY A 217 -5.16 -28.79 -15.80
CA GLY A 217 -4.57 -27.65 -15.09
C GLY A 217 -5.14 -26.33 -15.59
N PHE A 218 -5.29 -25.39 -14.67
CA PHE A 218 -5.56 -23.97 -14.98
C PHE A 218 -4.43 -23.14 -14.41
N ILE A 219 -3.77 -22.37 -15.25
CA ILE A 219 -2.69 -21.46 -14.83
C ILE A 219 -3.13 -20.02 -15.06
N ALA A 220 -3.07 -19.23 -14.00
CA ALA A 220 -3.23 -17.80 -14.08
C ALA A 220 -1.87 -17.11 -13.98
N THR A 221 -1.66 -16.08 -14.77
CA THR A 221 -0.41 -15.28 -14.73
C THR A 221 -0.72 -13.80 -14.85
N GLU A 222 0.02 -13.01 -14.09
CA GLU A 222 0.01 -11.55 -14.13
C GLU A 222 1.43 -11.01 -13.96
N ARG A 223 1.66 -9.79 -14.42
CA ARG A 223 2.92 -9.08 -14.20
C ARG A 223 2.64 -7.70 -13.66
N VAL A 224 2.98 -7.53 -12.39
CA VAL A 224 2.71 -6.29 -11.65
C VAL A 224 3.94 -5.84 -10.87
N ASP A 225 4.10 -4.54 -10.72
CA ASP A 225 5.02 -3.92 -9.76
C ASP A 225 4.33 -2.73 -9.11
N GLY A 226 4.76 -2.39 -7.90
CA GLY A 226 4.27 -1.25 -7.15
C GLY A 226 5.40 -0.60 -6.37
N LYS A 227 5.45 0.75 -6.42
CA LYS A 227 6.50 1.50 -5.73
C LYS A 227 6.05 2.89 -5.34
N VAL A 228 6.53 3.37 -4.20
CA VAL A 228 6.41 4.77 -3.82
C VAL A 228 7.33 5.61 -4.72
N ILE A 229 6.76 6.54 -5.45
CA ILE A 229 7.50 7.42 -6.36
C ILE A 229 8.02 8.65 -5.62
N LEU A 230 7.23 9.20 -4.72
CA LEU A 230 7.59 10.36 -3.91
C LEU A 230 7.38 10.02 -2.43
N ALA A 231 8.46 9.62 -1.77
CA ALA A 231 8.40 9.17 -0.37
C ALA A 231 7.95 10.28 0.61
N GLU A 232 8.20 11.56 0.31
CA GLU A 232 7.75 12.67 1.17
C GLU A 232 6.22 12.84 1.17
N GLY A 233 5.51 12.30 0.16
CA GLY A 233 4.06 12.36 0.06
C GLY A 233 3.32 11.33 0.92
N ILE A 234 4.03 10.34 1.48
CA ILE A 234 3.48 9.31 2.37
C ILE A 234 4.37 9.21 3.62
N LYS A 235 3.78 9.46 4.79
CA LYS A 235 4.48 9.41 6.08
C LYS A 235 4.06 8.18 6.87
N LEU A 236 5.03 7.57 7.53
CA LEU A 236 4.86 6.36 8.33
C LEU A 236 5.06 6.67 9.81
N LEU A 237 4.21 6.11 10.65
CA LEU A 237 4.44 6.02 12.09
C LEU A 237 5.18 4.71 12.37
N LYS A 238 6.40 4.85 12.91
CA LYS A 238 7.20 3.72 13.37
C LYS A 238 7.03 3.54 14.87
N MET A 239 6.87 2.30 15.33
CA MET A 239 6.87 2.00 16.76
C MET A 239 8.29 2.05 17.32
N ALA A 240 8.44 2.33 18.61
CA ALA A 240 9.75 2.27 19.28
C ALA A 240 10.34 0.87 19.22
N ALA A 241 11.67 0.80 19.33
CA ALA A 241 12.35 -0.47 19.51
C ALA A 241 11.87 -1.17 20.80
N GLY A 242 11.80 -2.48 20.78
CA GLY A 242 11.58 -3.26 22.00
C GLY A 242 12.80 -3.11 22.94
N SER A 243 12.55 -2.84 24.19
CA SER A 243 13.57 -2.85 25.24
C SER A 243 13.90 -4.27 25.69
#